data_4079b25afb19a27fcea41413adc73bea
#
_entry.id   4079b25afb19a27fcea41413adc73bea
#
_cell.length_a   1.000
_cell.length_b   1.000
_cell.length_c   1.000
_cell.angle_alpha   90.00
_cell.angle_beta   90.00
_cell.angle_gamma   90.00
#
_symmetry.space_group_name_H-M   'P 1'
#
loop_
_entity.id
_entity.type
_entity.pdbx_description
1 polymer ?
#
loop_
_entity_poly.entity_id
_entity_poly.type
_entity_poly.pdbx_seq_one_letter_code
_entity_poly.pdbx_strand_id
1 'polypeptide(L)'
;LGVTHVVMEASSHALAQHKLDPIEADVAVFTGLSPEHLDFHGTMENYLCAKSVLFRTAKRCIINSDSEYAQKLCELAPNAYLSVGTGKGADLRARHIKYTGDGVEYRLTGDGISEKITCRMPGAFGVYNSLLAAAAALSCGVPAEVIARSAANFPGVPGRMETVYSDGAIRVVRDFAHTPEAMRRAIEIMRADTRGRLIV
;
A
#
# COMPACT_ATOMS: atom_id res chain seq x y z
N LEU A 1 -13.73 6.51 -24.58
CA LEU A 1 -12.34 6.62 -24.16
C LEU A 1 -11.61 5.27 -24.10
N GLY A 2 -12.33 4.11 -24.26
CA GLY A 2 -11.71 2.77 -24.29
C GLY A 2 -11.08 2.33 -22.94
N VAL A 3 -11.46 2.96 -21.83
CA VAL A 3 -10.97 2.59 -20.50
C VAL A 3 -11.55 1.24 -20.11
N THR A 4 -10.68 0.29 -19.74
CA THR A 4 -11.06 -1.06 -19.31
C THR A 4 -10.97 -1.24 -17.80
N HIS A 5 -10.09 -0.50 -17.14
CA HIS A 5 -9.87 -0.57 -15.69
C HIS A 5 -9.76 0.83 -15.11
N VAL A 6 -10.31 1.02 -13.92
CA VAL A 6 -10.20 2.25 -13.13
C VAL A 6 -9.64 1.89 -11.76
N VAL A 7 -8.59 2.60 -11.35
CA VAL A 7 -8.04 2.53 -9.99
C VAL A 7 -8.30 3.87 -9.32
N MET A 8 -8.93 3.85 -8.14
CA MET A 8 -9.28 5.07 -7.43
C MET A 8 -9.03 4.95 -5.93
N GLU A 9 -8.75 6.06 -5.31
CA GLU A 9 -8.70 6.16 -3.85
C GLU A 9 -10.11 6.33 -3.29
N ALA A 10 -10.50 5.44 -2.36
CA ALA A 10 -11.74 5.52 -1.62
C ALA A 10 -11.48 6.17 -0.26
N SER A 11 -11.65 7.50 -0.16
CA SER A 11 -11.46 8.19 1.10
C SER A 11 -12.59 7.86 2.09
N SER A 12 -12.27 7.81 3.37
CA SER A 12 -13.26 7.52 4.43
C SER A 12 -14.39 8.56 4.47
N HIS A 13 -14.09 9.81 4.13
CA HIS A 13 -15.10 10.87 4.00
C HIS A 13 -16.09 10.58 2.88
N ALA A 14 -15.58 10.16 1.70
CA ALA A 14 -16.44 9.82 0.58
C ALA A 14 -17.34 8.62 0.88
N LEU A 15 -16.80 7.61 1.58
CA LEU A 15 -17.56 6.44 2.02
C LEU A 15 -18.62 6.82 3.08
N ALA A 16 -18.25 7.61 4.09
CA ALA A 16 -19.18 8.07 5.12
C ALA A 16 -20.29 8.99 4.57
N GLN A 17 -20.02 9.69 3.49
CA GLN A 17 -20.97 10.58 2.81
C GLN A 17 -21.73 9.90 1.66
N HIS A 18 -21.63 8.58 1.52
CA HIS A 18 -22.32 7.81 0.48
C HIS A 18 -22.01 8.22 -0.98
N LYS A 19 -20.89 8.89 -1.20
CA LYS A 19 -20.51 9.37 -2.54
C LYS A 19 -20.06 8.26 -3.48
N LEU A 20 -19.70 7.10 -2.91
CA LEU A 20 -19.21 5.94 -3.66
C LEU A 20 -20.28 4.83 -3.78
N ASP A 21 -21.45 4.98 -3.19
CA ASP A 21 -22.52 3.98 -3.22
C ASP A 21 -22.93 3.52 -4.65
N PRO A 22 -22.90 4.40 -5.68
CA PRO A 22 -23.21 3.96 -7.04
C PRO A 22 -22.10 3.13 -7.71
N ILE A 23 -20.94 2.96 -7.06
CA ILE A 23 -19.77 2.29 -7.65
C ILE A 23 -19.68 0.87 -7.09
N GLU A 24 -19.88 -0.12 -7.95
CA GLU A 24 -19.57 -1.51 -7.64
C GLU A 24 -18.08 -1.77 -7.86
N ALA A 25 -17.33 -1.92 -6.76
CA ALA A 25 -15.91 -2.23 -6.82
C ALA A 25 -15.69 -3.73 -7.10
N ASP A 26 -14.95 -4.07 -8.14
CA ASP A 26 -14.53 -5.46 -8.37
C ASP A 26 -13.50 -5.91 -7.34
N VAL A 27 -12.62 -5.00 -6.92
CA VAL A 27 -11.58 -5.25 -5.92
C VAL A 27 -11.49 -4.09 -4.95
N ALA A 28 -11.63 -4.35 -3.66
CA ALA A 28 -11.34 -3.41 -2.58
C ALA A 28 -10.02 -3.78 -1.91
N VAL A 29 -9.16 -2.80 -1.67
CA VAL A 29 -7.84 -3.01 -1.04
C VAL A 29 -7.74 -2.20 0.24
N PHE A 30 -7.49 -2.88 1.36
CA PHE A 30 -7.19 -2.26 2.65
C PHE A 30 -5.68 -2.18 2.87
N THR A 31 -5.13 -0.99 2.79
CA THR A 31 -3.70 -0.74 2.97
C THR A 31 -3.30 -0.64 4.45
N GLY A 32 -4.22 -0.20 5.28
CA GLY A 32 -4.02 0.03 6.71
C GLY A 32 -4.83 1.22 7.19
N LEU A 33 -4.68 1.52 8.47
CA LEU A 33 -5.30 2.65 9.14
C LEU A 33 -4.29 3.29 10.10
N SER A 34 -4.23 4.60 10.12
CA SER A 34 -3.45 5.38 11.08
C SER A 34 -4.32 6.47 11.68
N PRO A 35 -3.98 7.01 12.87
CA PRO A 35 -4.76 8.09 13.48
C PRO A 35 -4.74 9.37 12.63
N GLU A 36 -5.71 9.46 11.74
CA GLU A 36 -5.98 10.61 10.85
C GLU A 36 -7.48 10.85 10.78
N HIS A 37 -7.90 12.05 10.42
CA HIS A 37 -9.32 12.41 10.21
C HIS A 37 -10.23 12.20 11.44
N LEU A 38 -9.66 12.25 12.65
CA LEU A 38 -10.44 12.10 13.88
C LEU A 38 -11.29 13.33 14.20
N ASP A 39 -10.95 14.47 13.62
CA ASP A 39 -11.78 15.66 13.59
C ASP A 39 -13.16 15.43 12.94
N PHE A 40 -13.21 14.54 11.93
CA PHE A 40 -14.43 14.14 11.23
C PHE A 40 -15.09 12.90 11.83
N HIS A 41 -14.30 11.85 12.09
CA HIS A 41 -14.84 10.55 12.52
C HIS A 41 -15.03 10.44 14.03
N GLY A 42 -14.36 11.28 14.82
CA GLY A 42 -14.38 11.29 16.28
C GLY A 42 -13.55 10.17 16.90
N THR A 43 -13.68 8.93 16.43
CA THR A 43 -12.96 7.76 16.96
C THR A 43 -12.38 6.89 15.83
N MET A 44 -11.37 6.07 16.18
CA MET A 44 -10.80 5.10 15.24
C MET A 44 -11.79 4.01 14.83
N GLU A 45 -12.72 3.66 15.73
CA GLU A 45 -13.80 2.71 15.47
C GLU A 45 -14.75 3.25 14.39
N ASN A 46 -15.18 4.49 14.51
CA ASN A 46 -16.04 5.13 13.50
C ASN A 46 -15.30 5.27 12.16
N TYR A 47 -14.01 5.59 12.21
CA TYR A 47 -13.16 5.66 11.02
C TYR A 47 -13.07 4.31 10.30
N LEU A 48 -12.81 3.24 11.03
CA LEU A 48 -12.80 1.87 10.50
C LEU A 48 -14.18 1.46 9.97
N CYS A 49 -15.26 1.79 10.70
CA CYS A 49 -16.62 1.52 10.27
C CYS A 49 -16.94 2.19 8.93
N ALA A 50 -16.57 3.46 8.76
CA ALA A 50 -16.72 4.15 7.48
C ALA A 50 -15.96 3.46 6.34
N LYS A 51 -14.72 3.03 6.57
CA LYS A 51 -13.95 2.27 5.57
C LYS A 51 -14.54 0.89 5.27
N SER A 52 -15.15 0.21 6.26
CA SER A 52 -15.71 -1.13 6.09
C SER A 52 -16.86 -1.19 5.08
N VAL A 53 -17.52 -0.06 4.81
CA VAL A 53 -18.62 0.02 3.83
C VAL A 53 -18.16 -0.51 2.46
N LEU A 54 -17.00 -0.10 1.98
CA LEU A 54 -16.46 -0.57 0.70
C LEU A 54 -16.26 -2.09 0.67
N PHE A 55 -15.81 -2.67 1.77
CA PHE A 55 -15.51 -4.10 1.87
C PHE A 55 -16.75 -4.99 2.00
N ARG A 56 -17.90 -4.41 2.34
CA ARG A 56 -19.20 -5.12 2.36
C ARG A 56 -19.78 -5.28 0.97
N THR A 57 -19.47 -4.38 0.06
CA THR A 57 -20.07 -4.30 -1.28
C THR A 57 -19.15 -4.77 -2.39
N ALA A 58 -17.83 -4.76 -2.18
CA ALA A 58 -16.88 -5.18 -3.19
C ALA A 58 -16.96 -6.70 -3.46
N LYS A 59 -16.74 -7.10 -4.71
CA LYS A 59 -16.77 -8.51 -5.12
C LYS A 59 -15.59 -9.31 -4.56
N ARG A 60 -14.43 -8.67 -4.41
CA ARG A 60 -13.20 -9.26 -3.84
C ARG A 60 -12.57 -8.27 -2.88
N CYS A 61 -12.10 -8.78 -1.75
CA CYS A 61 -11.44 -7.96 -0.73
C CYS A 61 -10.01 -8.41 -0.53
N ILE A 62 -9.09 -7.45 -0.51
CA ILE A 62 -7.66 -7.67 -0.22
C ILE A 62 -7.33 -6.90 1.05
N ILE A 63 -6.74 -7.58 2.01
CA ILE A 63 -6.47 -7.01 3.33
C ILE A 63 -5.00 -7.13 3.68
N ASN A 64 -4.38 -6.03 4.06
CA ASN A 64 -3.07 -6.05 4.71
C ASN A 64 -3.21 -6.70 6.09
N SER A 65 -2.84 -7.98 6.18
CA SER A 65 -2.96 -8.79 7.40
C SER A 65 -2.00 -8.38 8.52
N ASP A 66 -0.97 -7.61 8.19
CA ASP A 66 -0.02 -7.08 9.19
C ASP A 66 -0.53 -5.76 9.82
N SER A 67 -1.67 -5.25 9.37
CA SER A 67 -2.34 -4.11 10.00
C SER A 67 -3.06 -4.54 11.28
N GLU A 68 -2.91 -3.77 12.36
CA GLU A 68 -3.61 -3.99 13.62
C GLU A 68 -5.16 -3.95 13.50
N TYR A 69 -5.67 -3.30 12.45
CA TYR A 69 -7.10 -3.19 12.16
C TYR A 69 -7.64 -4.29 11.24
N ALA A 70 -6.78 -5.19 10.73
CA ALA A 70 -7.18 -6.21 9.77
C ALA A 70 -8.29 -7.11 10.32
N GLN A 71 -8.11 -7.63 11.53
CA GLN A 71 -9.09 -8.51 12.17
C GLN A 71 -10.43 -7.81 12.37
N LYS A 72 -10.44 -6.60 12.92
CA LYS A 72 -11.66 -5.82 13.14
C LYS A 72 -12.37 -5.50 11.82
N LEU A 73 -11.62 -5.23 10.74
CA LEU A 73 -12.22 -5.02 9.42
C LEU A 73 -12.93 -6.28 8.92
N CYS A 74 -12.33 -7.46 9.09
CA CYS A 74 -12.94 -8.73 8.71
C CYS A 74 -14.24 -9.01 9.50
N GLU A 75 -14.30 -8.63 10.77
CA GLU A 75 -15.50 -8.74 11.61
C GLU A 75 -16.61 -7.81 11.11
N LEU A 76 -16.26 -6.59 10.68
CA LEU A 76 -17.22 -5.59 10.19
C LEU A 76 -17.69 -5.86 8.74
N ALA A 77 -16.91 -6.55 7.95
CA ALA A 77 -17.17 -6.88 6.56
C ALA A 77 -16.85 -8.38 6.32
N PRO A 78 -17.75 -9.29 6.71
CA PRO A 78 -17.48 -10.74 6.72
C PRO A 78 -17.57 -11.35 5.31
N ASN A 79 -16.84 -10.81 4.35
CA ASN A 79 -16.69 -11.35 3.01
C ASN A 79 -15.43 -12.23 2.92
N ALA A 80 -15.35 -13.06 1.87
CA ALA A 80 -14.10 -13.74 1.55
C ALA A 80 -13.04 -12.71 1.16
N TYR A 81 -11.85 -12.79 1.75
CA TYR A 81 -10.75 -11.89 1.47
C TYR A 81 -9.43 -12.63 1.26
N LEU A 82 -8.58 -12.00 0.47
CA LEU A 82 -7.20 -12.41 0.27
C LEU A 82 -6.34 -11.67 1.30
N SER A 83 -5.71 -12.39 2.20
CA SER A 83 -4.79 -11.82 3.17
C SER A 83 -3.41 -11.62 2.56
N VAL A 84 -2.84 -10.44 2.76
CA VAL A 84 -1.57 -10.03 2.16
C VAL A 84 -0.66 -9.45 3.22
N GLY A 85 0.58 -9.91 3.30
CA GLY A 85 1.49 -9.42 4.34
C GLY A 85 2.89 -10.02 4.28
N THR A 86 3.64 -9.83 5.36
CA THR A 86 4.98 -10.40 5.55
C THR A 86 4.94 -11.60 6.50
N GLY A 87 3.91 -11.70 7.31
CA GLY A 87 3.66 -12.76 8.29
C GLY A 87 3.41 -14.14 7.68
N LYS A 88 3.61 -15.21 8.49
CA LYS A 88 3.49 -16.59 8.01
C LYS A 88 2.04 -17.02 7.65
N GLY A 89 1.05 -16.30 8.14
CA GLY A 89 -0.36 -16.63 7.95
C GLY A 89 -1.02 -15.96 6.73
N ALA A 90 -0.32 -15.08 6.00
CA ALA A 90 -0.89 -14.42 4.84
C ALA A 90 -0.91 -15.34 3.61
N ASP A 91 -1.96 -15.24 2.79
CA ASP A 91 -2.14 -16.00 1.55
C ASP A 91 -1.09 -15.60 0.50
N LEU A 92 -0.88 -14.29 0.33
CA LEU A 92 0.20 -13.73 -0.48
C LEU A 92 1.21 -13.02 0.40
N ARG A 93 2.50 -13.28 0.19
CA ARG A 93 3.55 -12.84 1.10
C ARG A 93 4.74 -12.25 0.38
N ALA A 94 5.29 -11.17 0.97
CA ALA A 94 6.64 -10.72 0.67
C ALA A 94 7.65 -11.48 1.54
N ARG A 95 8.56 -12.23 0.90
CA ARG A 95 9.65 -12.95 1.56
C ARG A 95 11.00 -12.45 1.08
N HIS A 96 12.05 -12.69 1.88
CA HIS A 96 13.42 -12.29 1.55
C HIS A 96 13.53 -10.81 1.19
N ILE A 97 12.87 -9.97 2.00
CA ILE A 97 12.81 -8.52 1.77
C ILE A 97 14.22 -7.92 1.90
N LYS A 98 14.59 -7.12 0.90
CA LYS A 98 15.80 -6.30 0.91
C LYS A 98 15.41 -4.85 0.65
N TYR A 99 15.92 -3.97 1.49
CA TYR A 99 15.79 -2.53 1.31
C TYR A 99 17.02 -2.02 0.57
N THR A 100 16.80 -1.21 -0.45
CA THR A 100 17.84 -0.52 -1.20
C THR A 100 17.64 0.98 -1.07
N GLY A 101 18.67 1.78 -1.38
CA GLY A 101 18.54 3.24 -1.31
C GLY A 101 17.41 3.81 -2.17
N ASP A 102 17.09 3.13 -3.27
CA ASP A 102 16.08 3.59 -4.24
C ASP A 102 14.77 2.81 -4.20
N GLY A 103 14.69 1.75 -3.38
CA GLY A 103 13.48 0.93 -3.39
C GLY A 103 13.56 -0.33 -2.55
N VAL A 104 12.80 -1.34 -2.97
CA VAL A 104 12.71 -2.64 -2.30
C VAL A 104 12.79 -3.78 -3.29
N GLU A 105 13.35 -4.89 -2.84
CA GLU A 105 13.29 -6.19 -3.51
C GLU A 105 12.70 -7.22 -2.57
N TYR A 106 11.84 -8.08 -3.06
CA TYR A 106 11.34 -9.21 -2.31
C TYR A 106 10.88 -10.34 -3.23
N ARG A 107 10.62 -11.50 -2.66
CA ARG A 107 9.96 -12.59 -3.36
C ARG A 107 8.47 -12.61 -3.00
N LEU A 108 7.61 -12.39 -3.98
CA LEU A 108 6.17 -12.61 -3.89
C LEU A 108 5.91 -14.12 -3.89
N THR A 109 5.25 -14.63 -2.87
CA THR A 109 4.93 -16.07 -2.74
C THR A 109 3.49 -16.25 -2.26
N GLY A 110 2.85 -17.32 -2.72
CA GLY A 110 1.49 -17.72 -2.37
C GLY A 110 0.74 -18.24 -3.59
N ASP A 111 -0.23 -19.13 -3.41
CA ASP A 111 -1.06 -19.70 -4.50
C ASP A 111 -0.23 -20.22 -5.70
N GLY A 112 0.85 -20.95 -5.41
CA GLY A 112 1.76 -21.43 -6.44
C GLY A 112 2.69 -20.39 -7.08
N ILE A 113 2.57 -19.12 -6.72
CA ILE A 113 3.39 -18.03 -7.23
C ILE A 113 4.72 -17.97 -6.50
N SER A 114 5.79 -17.71 -7.25
CA SER A 114 7.13 -17.42 -6.70
C SER A 114 7.87 -16.47 -7.64
N GLU A 115 7.59 -15.17 -7.54
CA GLU A 115 8.15 -14.14 -8.39
C GLU A 115 9.04 -13.15 -7.64
N LYS A 116 10.12 -12.69 -8.28
CA LYS A 116 10.94 -11.60 -7.74
C LYS A 116 10.32 -10.27 -8.10
N ILE A 117 9.99 -9.49 -7.08
CA ILE A 117 9.50 -8.11 -7.25
C ILE A 117 10.63 -7.15 -6.89
N THR A 118 10.86 -6.19 -7.76
CA THR A 118 11.71 -5.01 -7.52
C THR A 118 10.84 -3.78 -7.75
N CYS A 119 10.83 -2.83 -6.81
CA CYS A 119 9.99 -1.64 -6.92
C CYS A 119 10.73 -0.41 -6.40
N ARG A 120 10.65 0.71 -7.12
CA ARG A 120 11.29 1.99 -6.77
C ARG A 120 10.47 2.80 -5.76
N MET A 121 10.15 2.17 -4.65
CA MET A 121 9.55 2.81 -3.48
C MET A 121 10.34 2.36 -2.24
N PRO A 122 11.18 3.21 -1.64
CA PRO A 122 12.02 2.82 -0.51
C PRO A 122 11.22 2.62 0.77
N GLY A 123 11.75 1.79 1.68
CA GLY A 123 11.18 1.56 3.00
C GLY A 123 10.08 0.50 3.06
N ALA A 124 9.58 0.24 4.26
CA ALA A 124 8.60 -0.81 4.51
C ALA A 124 7.27 -0.58 3.77
N PHE A 125 6.83 0.68 3.67
CA PHE A 125 5.60 1.00 2.92
C PHE A 125 5.74 0.67 1.42
N GLY A 126 6.95 0.73 0.85
CA GLY A 126 7.22 0.30 -0.51
C GLY A 126 6.94 -1.18 -0.71
N VAL A 127 7.28 -2.01 0.29
CA VAL A 127 6.92 -3.45 0.28
C VAL A 127 5.41 -3.63 0.31
N TYR A 128 4.72 -3.02 1.28
CA TYR A 128 3.27 -3.20 1.44
C TYR A 128 2.49 -2.65 0.25
N ASN A 129 2.82 -1.45 -0.23
CA ASN A 129 2.11 -0.85 -1.36
C ASN A 129 2.29 -1.67 -2.65
N SER A 130 3.51 -2.10 -2.97
CA SER A 130 3.75 -2.93 -4.15
C SER A 130 3.17 -4.33 -4.02
N LEU A 131 3.18 -4.92 -2.82
CA LEU A 131 2.61 -6.23 -2.55
C LEU A 131 1.08 -6.21 -2.68
N LEU A 132 0.41 -5.19 -2.13
CA LEU A 132 -1.04 -5.01 -2.24
C LEU A 132 -1.46 -4.69 -3.68
N ALA A 133 -0.68 -3.88 -4.40
CA ALA A 133 -0.90 -3.62 -5.83
C ALA A 133 -0.75 -4.91 -6.66
N ALA A 134 0.25 -5.74 -6.34
CA ALA A 134 0.42 -7.04 -6.99
C ALA A 134 -0.77 -7.96 -6.73
N ALA A 135 -1.27 -8.02 -5.50
CA ALA A 135 -2.46 -8.80 -5.14
C ALA A 135 -3.71 -8.33 -5.88
N ALA A 136 -3.90 -7.01 -6.01
CA ALA A 136 -5.01 -6.44 -6.78
C ALA A 136 -4.92 -6.82 -8.26
N ALA A 137 -3.74 -6.71 -8.87
CA ALA A 137 -3.52 -7.07 -10.27
C ALA A 137 -3.73 -8.58 -10.51
N LEU A 138 -3.23 -9.45 -9.61
CA LEU A 138 -3.49 -10.90 -9.65
C LEU A 138 -5.00 -11.20 -9.59
N SER A 139 -5.72 -10.50 -8.71
CA SER A 139 -7.19 -10.65 -8.58
C SER A 139 -7.94 -10.22 -9.84
N CYS A 140 -7.32 -9.38 -10.69
CA CYS A 140 -7.83 -9.01 -12.01
C CYS A 140 -7.33 -9.92 -13.14
N GLY A 141 -6.63 -11.02 -12.82
CA GLY A 141 -6.13 -11.99 -13.80
C GLY A 141 -4.83 -11.60 -14.50
N VAL A 142 -4.11 -10.58 -13.99
CA VAL A 142 -2.79 -10.21 -14.55
C VAL A 142 -1.75 -11.24 -14.12
N PRO A 143 -0.98 -11.83 -15.07
CA PRO A 143 0.05 -12.81 -14.73
C PRO A 143 1.17 -12.23 -13.86
N ALA A 144 1.70 -13.05 -12.95
CA ALA A 144 2.68 -12.61 -11.95
C ALA A 144 4.00 -12.07 -12.59
N GLU A 145 4.43 -12.65 -13.71
CA GLU A 145 5.59 -12.16 -14.46
C GLU A 145 5.38 -10.79 -15.10
N VAL A 146 4.12 -10.48 -15.50
CA VAL A 146 3.76 -9.15 -16.02
C VAL A 146 3.81 -8.13 -14.88
N ILE A 147 3.30 -8.50 -13.71
CA ILE A 147 3.34 -7.67 -12.50
C ILE A 147 4.78 -7.38 -12.10
N ALA A 148 5.64 -8.40 -12.06
CA ALA A 148 7.06 -8.25 -11.72
C ALA A 148 7.79 -7.30 -12.66
N ARG A 149 7.56 -7.44 -13.97
CA ARG A 149 8.13 -6.55 -14.99
C ARG A 149 7.61 -5.12 -14.87
N SER A 150 6.31 -4.95 -14.61
CA SER A 150 5.69 -3.63 -14.43
C SER A 150 6.21 -2.93 -13.19
N ALA A 151 6.34 -3.66 -12.07
CA ALA A 151 6.90 -3.12 -10.82
C ALA A 151 8.36 -2.67 -10.99
N ALA A 152 9.19 -3.44 -11.72
CA ALA A 152 10.59 -3.09 -11.98
C ALA A 152 10.73 -1.82 -12.85
N ASN A 153 9.79 -1.58 -13.75
CA ASN A 153 9.75 -0.41 -14.62
C ASN A 153 8.98 0.78 -14.00
N PHE A 154 8.40 0.61 -12.83
CA PHE A 154 7.65 1.67 -12.17
C PHE A 154 8.59 2.80 -11.71
N PRO A 155 8.39 4.05 -12.18
CA PRO A 155 9.32 5.15 -11.90
C PRO A 155 9.22 5.70 -10.47
N GLY A 156 8.27 5.24 -9.68
CA GLY A 156 7.87 5.83 -8.40
C GLY A 156 6.70 6.79 -8.55
N VAL A 157 6.33 7.43 -7.44
CA VAL A 157 5.23 8.41 -7.40
C VAL A 157 5.82 9.79 -7.14
N PRO A 158 5.54 10.80 -7.98
CA PRO A 158 5.99 12.17 -7.72
C PRO A 158 5.59 12.65 -6.32
N GLY A 159 6.54 13.23 -5.59
CA GLY A 159 6.32 13.69 -4.21
C GLY A 159 6.21 12.58 -3.16
N ARG A 160 6.55 11.33 -3.47
CA ARG A 160 6.60 10.21 -2.52
C ARG A 160 7.99 9.60 -2.51
N MET A 161 8.82 9.97 -1.53
CA MET A 161 10.24 9.58 -1.42
C MET A 161 11.00 9.77 -2.76
N GLU A 162 10.60 10.77 -3.52
CA GLU A 162 11.10 11.05 -4.85
C GLU A 162 12.50 11.67 -4.79
N THR A 163 13.49 11.02 -5.36
CA THR A 163 14.81 11.63 -5.54
C THR A 163 14.75 12.66 -6.66
N VAL A 164 14.77 13.94 -6.31
CA VAL A 164 14.72 15.06 -7.27
C VAL A 164 16.08 15.51 -7.74
N TYR A 165 17.14 15.16 -7.00
CA TYR A 165 18.53 15.40 -7.38
C TYR A 165 19.46 14.39 -6.72
N SER A 166 20.48 13.95 -7.44
CA SER A 166 21.59 13.17 -6.88
C SER A 166 22.84 13.33 -7.75
N ASP A 167 23.98 13.59 -7.11
CA ASP A 167 25.32 13.66 -7.78
C ASP A 167 26.32 12.65 -7.17
N GLY A 168 25.83 11.75 -6.31
CA GLY A 168 26.64 10.77 -5.59
C GLY A 168 27.16 11.26 -4.24
N ALA A 169 27.30 12.57 -4.03
CA ALA A 169 27.67 13.17 -2.74
C ALA A 169 26.45 13.70 -2.00
N ILE A 170 25.52 14.28 -2.73
CA ILE A 170 24.28 14.86 -2.19
C ILE A 170 23.10 14.20 -2.88
N ARG A 171 22.09 13.84 -2.08
CA ARG A 171 20.79 13.41 -2.57
C ARG A 171 19.70 14.30 -1.97
N VAL A 172 18.85 14.84 -2.82
CA VAL A 172 17.67 15.62 -2.41
C VAL A 172 16.43 14.79 -2.67
N VAL A 173 15.65 14.57 -1.62
CA VAL A 173 14.42 13.75 -1.68
C VAL A 173 13.22 14.62 -1.32
N ARG A 174 12.15 14.51 -2.10
CA ARG A 174 10.87 15.15 -1.86
C ARG A 174 9.84 14.12 -1.40
N ASP A 175 9.16 14.42 -0.29
CA ASP A 175 8.06 13.60 0.22
C ASP A 175 6.88 14.46 0.69
N PHE A 176 5.69 13.92 0.62
CA PHE A 176 4.45 14.58 1.05
C PHE A 176 4.18 14.39 2.56
N ALA A 177 5.07 13.80 3.31
CA ALA A 177 4.92 13.60 4.75
C ALA A 177 4.62 14.92 5.46
N HIS A 178 3.45 15.03 6.10
CA HIS A 178 2.98 16.23 6.79
C HIS A 178 2.38 15.92 8.17
N THR A 179 2.36 14.66 8.58
CA THR A 179 2.00 14.25 9.95
C THR A 179 3.26 13.85 10.71
N PRO A 180 3.29 13.97 12.05
CA PRO A 180 4.45 13.58 12.85
C PRO A 180 4.93 12.14 12.56
N GLU A 181 4.01 11.21 12.43
CA GLU A 181 4.32 9.80 12.15
C GLU A 181 4.88 9.60 10.74
N ALA A 182 4.30 10.25 9.72
CA ALA A 182 4.81 10.18 8.36
C ALA A 182 6.21 10.79 8.26
N MET A 183 6.44 11.95 8.88
CA MET A 183 7.76 12.59 8.96
C MET A 183 8.79 11.68 9.64
N ARG A 184 8.44 11.09 10.80
CA ARG A 184 9.31 10.18 11.52
C ARG A 184 9.74 9.01 10.62
N ARG A 185 8.78 8.36 9.93
CA ARG A 185 9.06 7.25 9.02
C ARG A 185 9.94 7.66 7.84
N ALA A 186 9.68 8.82 7.22
CA ALA A 186 10.49 9.32 6.12
C ALA A 186 11.94 9.59 6.57
N ILE A 187 12.13 10.20 7.74
CA ILE A 187 13.44 10.48 8.33
C ILE A 187 14.18 9.17 8.65
N GLU A 188 13.50 8.18 9.22
CA GLU A 188 14.09 6.87 9.53
C GLU A 188 14.61 6.16 8.28
N ILE A 189 13.81 6.14 7.21
CA ILE A 189 14.22 5.57 5.92
C ILE A 189 15.46 6.29 5.38
N MET A 190 15.42 7.61 5.36
CA MET A 190 16.55 8.40 4.87
C MET A 190 17.77 8.25 5.76
N ARG A 191 17.60 8.16 7.08
CA ARG A 191 18.72 7.97 8.03
C ARG A 191 19.42 6.62 7.83
N ALA A 192 18.68 5.57 7.58
CA ALA A 192 19.25 4.23 7.36
C ALA A 192 20.18 4.17 6.13
N ASP A 193 19.91 4.99 5.10
CA ASP A 193 20.66 5.02 3.85
C ASP A 193 21.71 6.14 3.81
N THR A 194 21.70 7.09 4.74
CA THR A 194 22.58 8.25 4.75
C THR A 194 23.79 8.02 5.66
N ARG A 195 25.01 8.00 5.09
CA ARG A 195 26.25 7.90 5.86
C ARG A 195 26.67 9.24 6.47
N GLY A 196 26.34 10.32 5.82
CA GLY A 196 26.71 11.67 6.20
C GLY A 196 25.63 12.41 7.01
N ARG A 197 25.55 13.71 6.76
CA ARG A 197 24.57 14.60 7.41
C ARG A 197 23.20 14.49 6.72
N LEU A 198 22.15 14.27 7.50
CA LEU A 198 20.77 14.37 7.06
C LEU A 198 20.20 15.72 7.49
N ILE A 199 19.63 16.44 6.54
CA ILE A 199 18.97 17.75 6.75
C ILE A 199 17.50 17.58 6.36
N VAL A 200 16.58 18.05 7.21
CA VAL A 200 15.12 18.02 7.01
C VAL A 200 14.60 19.43 7.09
#